data_06585b79592a69690cb635184d17946d
#
_entry.id   06585b79592a69690cb635184d17946d
#
_cell.length_a   1.000
_cell.length_b   1.000
_cell.length_c   1.000
_cell.angle_alpha   90.00
_cell.angle_beta   90.00
_cell.angle_gamma   90.00
#
_symmetry.space_group_name_H-M   'P 1'
#
loop_
_entity.id
_entity.type
_entity.pdbx_description
1 polymer ?
#
loop_
_entity_poly.entity_id
_entity_poly.type
_entity_poly.pdbx_seq_one_letter_code
_entity_poly.pdbx_strand_id
1 'polypeptide(L)'
;ICPSRGLGDVYKRQNKYKLELINNLDNSDEITLYEQNNFTDLCKGPHHKSTKDYNASFKITSVSGAYWRGISTNKMLQRIYATAWYSEKELRVYLKNLEEAKERNHRRLGTDMGLFLLTDLSAGNVFWKDKGLTLYQNIEKYIRSEQQKLNYFEVKTPELVSNELWIKSGHWDNFKENMFTSETDNKTFALKPMNCPCHIVLFNSQLITYKDLPLRYSEFGKCHRYEPSGALNGLFRVRGFTQDDAHIFCSGDQIYDVCNETTQLIERVYKKFGFEKIKY
;
A
#
# COMPACT_ATOMS: atom_id res chain seq x y z
N ILE A 1 -19.69 -3.33 -33.27
CA ILE A 1 -18.66 -4.39 -33.24
C ILE A 1 -18.49 -4.84 -34.69
N CYS A 2 -17.38 -4.50 -35.31
CA CYS A 2 -17.10 -4.91 -36.66
C CYS A 2 -16.02 -6.00 -36.64
N PRO A 3 -16.35 -7.27 -36.95
CA PRO A 3 -15.32 -8.29 -36.98
C PRO A 3 -14.53 -8.22 -38.27
N SER A 4 -13.24 -8.27 -38.16
CA SER A 4 -12.22 -8.68 -39.12
C SER A 4 -11.88 -7.85 -40.39
N ARG A 5 -12.72 -7.00 -40.92
CA ARG A 5 -12.36 -6.21 -42.14
C ARG A 5 -11.73 -4.85 -41.89
N GLY A 6 -11.89 -4.27 -40.68
CA GLY A 6 -11.34 -2.97 -40.31
C GLY A 6 -9.96 -3.01 -39.66
N LEU A 7 -9.51 -4.15 -39.18
CA LEU A 7 -8.25 -4.32 -38.47
C LEU A 7 -7.04 -3.85 -39.30
N GLY A 8 -6.97 -4.19 -40.59
CA GLY A 8 -5.85 -3.86 -41.45
C GLY A 8 -5.64 -2.36 -41.70
N ASP A 9 -6.72 -1.56 -41.78
CA ASP A 9 -6.66 -0.12 -41.98
C ASP A 9 -6.48 0.68 -40.69
N VAL A 10 -7.02 0.18 -39.58
CA VAL A 10 -6.79 0.71 -38.24
C VAL A 10 -5.34 0.48 -37.84
N TYR A 11 -4.76 -0.66 -38.18
CA TYR A 11 -3.34 -0.98 -37.98
C TYR A 11 -2.38 0.00 -38.68
N LYS A 12 -2.71 0.42 -39.88
CA LYS A 12 -1.85 1.33 -40.66
C LYS A 12 -1.85 2.78 -40.13
N ARG A 13 -2.89 3.16 -39.40
CA ARG A 13 -3.05 4.52 -38.85
C ARG A 13 -2.66 4.64 -37.38
N GLN A 14 -2.44 3.52 -36.70
CA GLN A 14 -2.27 3.54 -35.26
C GLN A 14 -0.82 3.52 -34.80
N ASN A 15 -0.66 4.11 -33.64
CA ASN A 15 0.54 4.24 -32.87
C ASN A 15 1.17 2.86 -32.61
N LYS A 16 2.49 2.75 -32.82
CA LYS A 16 3.31 1.56 -32.57
C LYS A 16 3.07 0.88 -31.20
N TYR A 17 2.65 1.64 -30.21
CA TYR A 17 2.36 1.12 -28.86
C TYR A 17 1.11 0.22 -28.83
N LYS A 18 0.08 0.54 -29.63
CA LYS A 18 -1.13 -0.29 -29.73
C LYS A 18 -0.86 -1.57 -30.51
N LEU A 19 -0.03 -1.49 -31.54
CA LEU A 19 0.44 -2.69 -32.26
C LEU A 19 1.19 -3.64 -31.33
N GLU A 20 2.04 -3.10 -30.48
CA GLU A 20 2.75 -3.89 -29.47
C GLU A 20 1.79 -4.53 -28.46
N LEU A 21 0.73 -3.83 -28.03
CA LEU A 21 -0.29 -4.39 -27.15
C LEU A 21 -1.02 -5.55 -27.81
N ILE A 22 -1.45 -5.38 -29.06
CA ILE A 22 -2.18 -6.41 -29.82
C ILE A 22 -1.31 -7.64 -30.03
N ASN A 23 -0.04 -7.47 -30.39
CA ASN A 23 0.89 -8.58 -30.60
C ASN A 23 1.20 -9.39 -29.34
N ASN A 24 0.89 -8.84 -28.16
CA ASN A 24 1.07 -9.54 -26.87
C ASN A 24 -0.23 -10.08 -26.29
N LEU A 25 -1.36 -9.97 -27.01
CA LEU A 25 -2.60 -10.64 -26.61
C LEU A 25 -2.52 -12.14 -26.96
N ASP A 26 -3.12 -12.95 -26.14
CA ASP A 26 -3.25 -14.38 -26.44
C ASP A 26 -4.20 -14.59 -27.64
N ASN A 27 -3.98 -15.64 -28.42
CA ASN A 27 -4.80 -15.94 -29.59
C ASN A 27 -6.30 -16.17 -29.27
N SER A 28 -6.62 -16.36 -28.00
CA SER A 28 -7.99 -16.51 -27.48
C SER A 28 -8.65 -15.20 -27.07
N ASP A 29 -7.89 -14.09 -27.01
CA ASP A 29 -8.42 -12.80 -26.59
C ASP A 29 -9.24 -12.14 -27.70
N GLU A 30 -10.45 -11.68 -27.34
CA GLU A 30 -11.30 -10.93 -28.25
C GLU A 30 -10.81 -9.47 -28.35
N ILE A 31 -10.51 -9.03 -29.57
CA ILE A 31 -10.09 -7.66 -29.83
C ILE A 31 -11.32 -6.84 -30.17
N THR A 32 -11.62 -5.83 -29.33
CA THR A 32 -12.76 -4.93 -29.51
C THR A 32 -12.29 -3.54 -29.91
N LEU A 33 -12.99 -2.95 -30.89
CA LEU A 33 -12.80 -1.60 -31.39
C LEU A 33 -14.04 -0.77 -31.11
N TYR A 34 -13.85 0.47 -30.72
CA TYR A 34 -14.90 1.44 -30.51
C TYR A 34 -14.73 2.62 -31.46
N GLU A 35 -15.83 2.97 -32.11
CA GLU A 35 -15.87 4.07 -33.07
C GLU A 35 -16.75 5.21 -32.55
N GLN A 36 -16.25 6.43 -32.66
CA GLN A 36 -16.98 7.65 -32.32
C GLN A 36 -16.71 8.69 -33.43
N ASN A 37 -17.69 8.93 -34.26
CA ASN A 37 -17.54 9.74 -35.48
C ASN A 37 -16.36 9.20 -36.34
N ASN A 38 -15.35 10.04 -36.56
CA ASN A 38 -14.17 9.69 -37.36
C ASN A 38 -13.01 9.12 -36.53
N PHE A 39 -13.25 8.84 -35.22
CA PHE A 39 -12.23 8.32 -34.31
C PHE A 39 -12.56 6.88 -33.96
N THR A 40 -11.65 5.98 -34.33
CA THR A 40 -11.73 4.56 -33.99
C THR A 40 -10.54 4.16 -33.16
N ASP A 41 -10.76 3.47 -32.06
CA ASP A 41 -9.70 3.05 -31.16
C ASP A 41 -9.91 1.67 -30.54
N LEU A 42 -8.79 1.07 -30.12
CA LEU A 42 -8.76 -0.17 -29.37
C LEU A 42 -9.22 0.09 -27.94
N CYS A 43 -10.24 -0.61 -27.48
CA CYS A 43 -10.72 -0.52 -26.10
C CYS A 43 -11.44 -1.81 -25.70
N LYS A 44 -11.20 -2.25 -24.46
CA LYS A 44 -11.86 -3.43 -23.89
C LYS A 44 -13.33 -3.16 -23.53
N GLY A 45 -13.73 -1.88 -23.43
CA GLY A 45 -15.08 -1.49 -23.01
C GLY A 45 -15.36 -1.76 -21.52
N PRO A 46 -16.65 -1.74 -21.12
CA PRO A 46 -17.81 -1.33 -21.92
C PRO A 46 -17.86 0.17 -22.18
N HIS A 47 -18.58 0.58 -23.24
CA HIS A 47 -18.87 1.96 -23.55
C HIS A 47 -20.39 2.22 -23.52
N HIS A 48 -20.79 3.46 -23.28
CA HIS A 48 -22.17 3.89 -23.49
C HIS A 48 -22.54 3.82 -24.99
N LYS A 49 -23.80 3.53 -25.27
CA LYS A 49 -24.30 3.44 -26.66
C LYS A 49 -24.24 4.80 -27.38
N SER A 50 -24.40 5.89 -26.65
CA SER A 50 -24.35 7.25 -27.19
C SER A 50 -23.80 8.22 -26.16
N THR A 51 -23.04 9.21 -26.62
CA THR A 51 -22.61 10.34 -25.79
C THR A 51 -23.76 11.25 -25.37
N LYS A 52 -24.92 11.15 -26.05
CA LYS A 52 -26.15 11.87 -25.65
C LYS A 52 -26.77 11.32 -24.36
N ASP A 53 -26.54 10.05 -24.07
CA ASP A 53 -27.09 9.37 -22.90
C ASP A 53 -26.26 9.66 -21.64
N TYR A 54 -25.16 10.37 -21.78
CA TYR A 54 -24.23 10.61 -20.69
C TYR A 54 -24.01 12.12 -20.48
N ASN A 55 -24.80 12.68 -19.56
CA ASN A 55 -24.65 14.08 -19.14
C ASN A 55 -23.66 14.16 -17.96
N ALA A 56 -22.38 13.96 -18.23
CA ALA A 56 -21.34 14.03 -17.19
C ALA A 56 -20.61 15.35 -17.17
N SER A 57 -20.36 15.83 -15.98
CA SER A 57 -19.39 16.89 -15.72
C SER A 57 -18.01 16.28 -15.54
N PHE A 58 -17.01 16.72 -16.27
CA PHE A 58 -15.65 16.22 -16.18
C PHE A 58 -14.60 17.32 -16.01
N LYS A 59 -13.44 16.96 -15.48
CA LYS A 59 -12.29 17.84 -15.32
C LYS A 59 -11.01 17.07 -15.59
N ILE A 60 -10.12 17.64 -16.41
CA ILE A 60 -8.71 17.19 -16.48
C ILE A 60 -8.02 17.68 -15.21
N THR A 61 -7.49 16.74 -14.43
CA THR A 61 -6.88 17.03 -13.12
C THR A 61 -5.38 17.21 -13.22
N SER A 62 -4.71 16.47 -14.07
CA SER A 62 -3.26 16.62 -14.30
C SER A 62 -2.78 15.99 -15.59
N VAL A 63 -1.59 16.43 -16.01
CA VAL A 63 -0.82 15.80 -17.10
C VAL A 63 0.57 15.50 -16.54
N SER A 64 1.06 14.28 -16.73
CA SER A 64 2.38 13.88 -16.27
C SER A 64 3.11 13.04 -17.31
N GLY A 65 4.44 12.94 -17.19
CA GLY A 65 5.24 11.97 -17.93
C GLY A 65 4.98 10.55 -17.38
N ALA A 66 4.96 9.57 -18.28
CA ALA A 66 4.89 8.16 -17.91
C ALA A 66 5.70 7.32 -18.91
N TYR A 67 6.64 6.53 -18.43
CA TYR A 67 7.37 5.63 -19.29
C TYR A 67 6.48 4.50 -19.79
N TRP A 68 6.63 4.16 -21.07
CA TRP A 68 5.89 3.05 -21.68
C TRP A 68 6.12 1.76 -20.86
N ARG A 69 5.03 1.10 -20.47
CA ARG A 69 5.02 -0.09 -19.59
C ARG A 69 5.70 0.11 -18.22
N GLY A 70 5.89 1.34 -17.79
CA GLY A 70 6.54 1.62 -16.51
C GLY A 70 8.06 1.41 -16.48
N ILE A 71 8.68 1.10 -17.62
CA ILE A 71 10.11 0.82 -17.72
C ILE A 71 10.83 2.12 -18.07
N SER A 72 11.75 2.58 -17.22
CA SER A 72 12.44 3.88 -17.33
C SER A 72 13.31 4.03 -18.58
N THR A 73 13.73 2.93 -19.18
CA THR A 73 14.50 2.92 -20.44
C THR A 73 13.61 3.08 -21.67
N ASN A 74 12.30 2.90 -21.54
CA ASN A 74 11.36 3.08 -22.62
C ASN A 74 11.01 4.55 -22.85
N LYS A 75 10.37 4.85 -23.99
CA LYS A 75 9.97 6.20 -24.32
C LYS A 75 9.00 6.77 -23.29
N MET A 76 9.25 8.00 -22.88
CA MET A 76 8.33 8.76 -22.05
C MET A 76 7.14 9.24 -22.89
N LEU A 77 5.94 8.97 -22.41
CA LEU A 77 4.66 9.41 -22.95
C LEU A 77 4.02 10.42 -22.00
N GLN A 78 2.98 11.09 -22.47
CA GLN A 78 2.13 11.93 -21.63
C GLN A 78 0.94 11.12 -21.12
N ARG A 79 0.71 11.15 -19.81
CA ARG A 79 -0.47 10.56 -19.17
C ARG A 79 -1.38 11.68 -18.69
N ILE A 80 -2.60 11.68 -19.20
CA ILE A 80 -3.64 12.65 -18.85
C ILE A 80 -4.55 11.99 -17.82
N TYR A 81 -4.71 12.64 -16.67
CA TYR A 81 -5.64 12.24 -15.62
C TYR A 81 -6.87 13.12 -15.68
N ALA A 82 -8.02 12.50 -15.60
CA ALA A 82 -9.31 13.19 -15.57
C ALA A 82 -10.25 12.49 -14.59
N THR A 83 -11.29 13.23 -14.17
CA THR A 83 -12.39 12.69 -13.38
C THR A 83 -13.71 13.08 -14.02
N ALA A 84 -14.72 12.21 -13.90
CA ALA A 84 -16.06 12.46 -14.41
C ALA A 84 -17.12 12.10 -13.35
N TRP A 85 -18.18 12.89 -13.28
CA TRP A 85 -19.23 12.80 -12.26
C TRP A 85 -20.59 13.00 -12.91
N TYR A 86 -21.65 12.43 -12.32
CA TYR A 86 -23.01 12.52 -12.86
C TYR A 86 -23.59 13.96 -12.85
N SER A 87 -23.06 14.83 -11.99
CA SER A 87 -23.49 16.22 -11.92
C SER A 87 -22.33 17.17 -11.65
N GLU A 88 -22.51 18.43 -12.07
CA GLU A 88 -21.55 19.49 -11.77
C GLU A 88 -21.41 19.76 -10.26
N LYS A 89 -22.50 19.54 -9.50
CA LYS A 89 -22.46 19.66 -8.04
C LYS A 89 -21.52 18.63 -7.41
N GLU A 90 -21.59 17.37 -7.84
CA GLU A 90 -20.68 16.31 -7.34
C GLU A 90 -19.25 16.59 -7.75
N LEU A 91 -19.01 17.02 -9.00
CA LEU A 91 -17.69 17.41 -9.46
C LEU A 91 -17.11 18.54 -8.59
N ARG A 92 -17.88 19.59 -8.29
CA ARG A 92 -17.43 20.68 -7.41
C ARG A 92 -17.09 20.20 -6.01
N VAL A 93 -17.91 19.35 -5.42
CA VAL A 93 -17.65 18.75 -4.11
C VAL A 93 -16.35 17.95 -4.14
N TYR A 94 -16.16 17.12 -5.15
CA TYR A 94 -14.94 16.35 -5.32
C TYR A 94 -13.70 17.25 -5.44
N LEU A 95 -13.75 18.27 -6.30
CA LEU A 95 -12.62 19.20 -6.49
C LEU A 95 -12.30 19.98 -5.22
N LYS A 96 -13.31 20.40 -4.47
CA LYS A 96 -13.13 21.02 -3.17
C LYS A 96 -12.44 20.08 -2.18
N ASN A 97 -12.92 18.84 -2.08
CA ASN A 97 -12.31 17.83 -1.20
C ASN A 97 -10.86 17.52 -1.60
N LEU A 98 -10.57 17.53 -2.92
CA LEU A 98 -9.22 17.34 -3.41
C LEU A 98 -8.29 18.50 -3.01
N GLU A 99 -8.77 19.73 -3.06
CA GLU A 99 -7.99 20.90 -2.62
C GLU A 99 -7.77 20.89 -1.11
N GLU A 100 -8.81 20.62 -0.32
CA GLU A 100 -8.69 20.44 1.12
C GLU A 100 -7.70 19.31 1.48
N ALA A 101 -7.70 18.21 0.71
CA ALA A 101 -6.74 17.12 0.90
C ALA A 101 -5.29 17.55 0.62
N LYS A 102 -5.07 18.42 -0.37
CA LYS A 102 -3.73 18.99 -0.63
C LYS A 102 -3.28 19.89 0.51
N GLU A 103 -4.17 20.71 1.04
CA GLU A 103 -3.85 21.58 2.18
C GLU A 103 -3.53 20.77 3.43
N ARG A 104 -4.22 19.64 3.64
CA ARG A 104 -3.98 18.71 4.75
C ARG A 104 -2.88 17.68 4.47
N ASN A 105 -2.07 17.88 3.42
CA ASN A 105 -1.00 16.94 3.09
C ASN A 105 0.00 16.84 4.26
N HIS A 106 0.15 15.65 4.82
CA HIS A 106 1.01 15.40 5.97
C HIS A 106 2.47 15.80 5.76
N ARG A 107 2.98 15.72 4.52
CA ARG A 107 4.35 16.16 4.18
C ARG A 107 4.53 17.67 4.39
N ARG A 108 3.56 18.46 3.90
CA ARG A 108 3.54 19.90 4.09
C ARG A 108 3.36 20.24 5.56
N LEU A 109 2.29 19.74 6.18
CA LEU A 109 2.01 20.03 7.59
C LEU A 109 3.15 19.60 8.51
N GLY A 110 3.73 18.42 8.30
CA GLY A 110 4.84 17.93 9.10
C GLY A 110 6.10 18.78 8.97
N THR A 111 6.38 19.30 7.77
CA THR A 111 7.48 20.23 7.54
C THR A 111 7.22 21.59 8.16
N ASP A 112 6.04 22.17 7.94
CA ASP A 112 5.64 23.50 8.47
C ASP A 112 5.62 23.50 10.01
N MET A 113 5.19 22.41 10.62
CA MET A 113 5.16 22.23 12.08
C MET A 113 6.51 21.80 12.68
N GLY A 114 7.50 21.47 11.85
CA GLY A 114 8.80 20.98 12.28
C GLY A 114 8.78 19.61 12.95
N LEU A 115 7.92 18.68 12.46
CA LEU A 115 7.75 17.37 13.06
C LEU A 115 8.81 16.36 12.60
N PHE A 116 9.17 16.40 11.33
CA PHE A 116 10.12 15.44 10.73
C PHE A 116 10.84 16.02 9.52
N LEU A 117 11.87 15.30 9.10
CA LEU A 117 12.62 15.57 7.88
C LEU A 117 12.62 14.32 7.01
N LEU A 118 12.33 14.49 5.72
CA LEU A 118 12.53 13.49 4.66
C LEU A 118 13.67 13.98 3.77
N THR A 119 14.63 13.12 3.46
CA THR A 119 15.81 13.47 2.68
C THR A 119 16.27 12.28 1.83
N ASP A 120 16.90 12.57 0.70
CA ASP A 120 17.46 11.55 -0.19
C ASP A 120 18.65 10.82 0.42
N LEU A 121 19.30 11.37 1.45
CA LEU A 121 20.36 10.68 2.21
C LEU A 121 19.87 9.39 2.86
N SER A 122 18.57 9.29 3.14
CA SER A 122 17.92 8.09 3.68
C SER A 122 16.51 7.96 3.12
N ALA A 123 16.42 7.82 1.80
CA ALA A 123 15.16 7.77 1.10
C ALA A 123 14.23 6.67 1.63
N GLY A 124 13.03 7.06 2.01
CA GLY A 124 12.03 6.17 2.61
C GLY A 124 12.21 5.92 4.11
N ASN A 125 13.08 6.67 4.78
CA ASN A 125 13.19 6.69 6.25
C ASN A 125 12.94 8.09 6.78
N VAL A 126 12.43 8.16 8.00
CA VAL A 126 11.99 9.42 8.61
C VAL A 126 12.97 9.85 9.69
N PHE A 127 13.43 11.10 9.61
CA PHE A 127 14.14 11.74 10.69
C PHE A 127 13.14 12.49 11.56
N TRP A 128 12.83 11.96 12.71
CA TRP A 128 11.92 12.60 13.67
C TRP A 128 12.63 13.74 14.40
N LYS A 129 12.04 14.93 14.36
CA LYS A 129 12.47 16.07 15.18
C LYS A 129 11.85 15.99 16.56
N ASP A 130 12.25 16.83 17.47
CA ASP A 130 11.82 16.87 18.89
C ASP A 130 10.29 16.82 19.06
N LYS A 131 9.57 17.73 18.40
CA LYS A 131 8.10 17.78 18.43
C LYS A 131 7.46 16.54 17.83
N GLY A 132 8.00 16.08 16.70
CA GLY A 132 7.51 14.87 16.03
C GLY A 132 7.76 13.62 16.86
N LEU A 133 8.93 13.52 17.49
CA LEU A 133 9.25 12.42 18.40
C LEU A 133 8.32 12.43 19.63
N THR A 134 8.04 13.59 20.19
CA THR A 134 7.08 13.72 21.30
C THR A 134 5.69 13.22 20.91
N LEU A 135 5.20 13.60 19.72
CA LEU A 135 3.92 13.12 19.19
C LEU A 135 3.93 11.59 19.00
N TYR A 136 5.00 11.08 18.37
CA TYR A 136 5.20 9.65 18.15
C TYR A 136 5.16 8.86 19.47
N GLN A 137 5.92 9.29 20.47
CA GLN A 137 5.96 8.63 21.79
C GLN A 137 4.62 8.67 22.53
N ASN A 138 3.85 9.77 22.39
CA ASN A 138 2.53 9.87 22.98
C ASN A 138 1.53 8.89 22.34
N ILE A 139 1.60 8.71 21.01
CA ILE A 139 0.79 7.71 20.31
C ILE A 139 1.18 6.30 20.76
N GLU A 140 2.47 5.99 20.79
CA GLU A 140 3.00 4.71 21.24
C GLU A 140 2.59 4.40 22.70
N LYS A 141 2.70 5.38 23.60
CA LYS A 141 2.26 5.25 24.99
C LYS A 141 0.76 4.97 25.10
N TYR A 142 -0.06 5.63 24.30
CA TYR A 142 -1.50 5.40 24.26
C TYR A 142 -1.83 3.97 23.82
N ILE A 143 -1.28 3.54 22.68
CA ILE A 143 -1.50 2.18 22.15
C ILE A 143 -1.05 1.13 23.17
N ARG A 144 0.13 1.30 23.76
CA ARG A 144 0.64 0.40 24.82
C ARG A 144 -0.35 0.29 25.98
N SER A 145 -0.93 1.42 26.42
CA SER A 145 -1.92 1.41 27.50
C SER A 145 -3.20 0.65 27.14
N GLU A 146 -3.64 0.71 25.88
CA GLU A 146 -4.81 -0.04 25.42
C GLU A 146 -4.52 -1.56 25.31
N GLN A 147 -3.33 -1.93 24.85
CA GLN A 147 -2.89 -3.32 24.76
C GLN A 147 -2.73 -3.94 26.15
N GLN A 148 -2.18 -3.22 27.13
CA GLN A 148 -2.03 -3.68 28.50
C GLN A 148 -3.37 -4.03 29.16
N LYS A 149 -4.45 -3.30 28.86
CA LYS A 149 -5.80 -3.60 29.37
C LYS A 149 -6.32 -4.96 28.90
N LEU A 150 -5.80 -5.48 27.80
CA LEU A 150 -6.15 -6.77 27.22
C LEU A 150 -5.08 -7.84 27.44
N ASN A 151 -4.20 -7.62 28.42
CA ASN A 151 -3.14 -8.56 28.82
C ASN A 151 -2.18 -8.93 27.67
N TYR A 152 -1.82 -7.96 26.81
CA TYR A 152 -0.73 -8.16 25.87
C TYR A 152 0.61 -8.05 26.59
N PHE A 153 1.49 -9.00 26.33
CA PHE A 153 2.88 -8.99 26.77
C PHE A 153 3.73 -8.30 25.71
N GLU A 154 4.29 -7.14 26.04
CA GLU A 154 5.18 -6.44 25.13
C GLU A 154 6.51 -7.17 25.07
N VAL A 155 6.93 -7.50 23.84
CA VAL A 155 8.20 -8.18 23.54
C VAL A 155 9.06 -7.31 22.65
N LYS A 156 10.35 -7.66 22.49
CA LYS A 156 11.26 -7.02 21.56
C LYS A 156 12.08 -8.08 20.83
N THR A 157 12.03 -8.05 19.50
CA THR A 157 12.77 -9.01 18.68
C THR A 157 13.86 -8.30 17.85
N PRO A 158 14.95 -9.01 17.47
CA PRO A 158 16.03 -8.43 16.68
C PRO A 158 15.54 -7.86 15.35
N GLU A 159 16.17 -6.76 14.91
CA GLU A 159 15.90 -6.19 13.58
C GLU A 159 16.67 -6.95 12.48
N LEU A 160 17.91 -7.34 12.74
CA LEU A 160 18.77 -8.10 11.84
C LEU A 160 18.71 -9.58 12.20
N VAL A 161 18.24 -10.42 11.27
CA VAL A 161 17.96 -11.84 11.51
C VAL A 161 18.56 -12.68 10.38
N SER A 162 19.08 -13.87 10.71
CA SER A 162 19.58 -14.83 9.72
C SER A 162 18.51 -15.17 8.69
N ASN A 163 18.91 -15.33 7.43
CA ASN A 163 18.03 -15.77 6.34
C ASN A 163 17.42 -17.15 6.58
N GLU A 164 18.01 -17.98 7.43
CA GLU A 164 17.48 -19.28 7.80
C GLU A 164 16.05 -19.21 8.36
N LEU A 165 15.75 -18.17 9.18
CA LEU A 165 14.41 -17.96 9.69
C LEU A 165 13.41 -17.62 8.58
N TRP A 166 13.84 -16.82 7.62
CA TRP A 166 13.02 -16.41 6.47
C TRP A 166 12.77 -17.56 5.50
N ILE A 167 13.77 -18.43 5.31
CA ILE A 167 13.62 -19.67 4.52
C ILE A 167 12.64 -20.62 5.22
N LYS A 168 12.84 -20.89 6.51
CA LYS A 168 11.98 -21.78 7.29
C LYS A 168 10.52 -21.34 7.32
N SER A 169 10.27 -20.04 7.31
CA SER A 169 8.92 -19.47 7.32
C SER A 169 8.32 -19.22 5.93
N GLY A 170 9.02 -19.55 4.85
CA GLY A 170 8.57 -19.36 3.45
C GLY A 170 8.61 -17.89 2.97
N HIS A 171 9.09 -16.96 3.81
CA HIS A 171 9.16 -15.55 3.42
C HIS A 171 10.29 -15.27 2.43
N TRP A 172 11.35 -16.06 2.45
CA TRP A 172 12.49 -15.87 1.56
C TRP A 172 12.08 -16.00 0.10
N ASP A 173 11.28 -17.00 -0.24
CA ASP A 173 10.86 -17.27 -1.63
C ASP A 173 9.91 -16.20 -2.17
N ASN A 174 9.07 -15.64 -1.30
CA ASN A 174 8.02 -14.71 -1.70
C ASN A 174 8.39 -13.22 -1.55
N PHE A 175 9.39 -12.88 -0.71
CA PHE A 175 9.67 -11.49 -0.33
C PHE A 175 11.16 -11.11 -0.42
N LYS A 176 12.04 -11.99 -0.89
CA LYS A 176 13.49 -11.73 -0.97
C LYS A 176 13.80 -10.40 -1.67
N GLU A 177 13.14 -10.11 -2.78
CA GLU A 177 13.35 -8.87 -3.54
C GLU A 177 12.98 -7.60 -2.76
N ASN A 178 12.14 -7.74 -1.74
CA ASN A 178 11.69 -6.65 -0.88
C ASN A 178 12.44 -6.59 0.46
N MET A 179 13.50 -7.39 0.64
CA MET A 179 14.32 -7.39 1.84
C MET A 179 15.62 -6.64 1.64
N PHE A 180 16.06 -5.92 2.67
CA PHE A 180 17.45 -5.47 2.77
C PHE A 180 18.30 -6.59 3.33
N THR A 181 19.26 -7.04 2.57
CA THR A 181 20.16 -8.15 2.96
C THR A 181 21.60 -7.67 3.15
N SER A 182 22.32 -8.34 4.01
CA SER A 182 23.75 -8.16 4.24
C SER A 182 24.44 -9.51 4.35
N GLU A 183 25.65 -9.61 3.85
CA GLU A 183 26.46 -10.82 3.96
C GLU A 183 27.64 -10.56 4.89
N THR A 184 27.79 -11.39 5.89
CA THR A 184 28.89 -11.32 6.88
C THR A 184 29.24 -12.73 7.34
N ASP A 185 30.54 -13.06 7.43
CA ASP A 185 31.02 -14.35 7.88
C ASP A 185 30.42 -15.56 7.14
N ASN A 186 30.29 -15.44 5.82
CA ASN A 186 29.64 -16.43 4.94
C ASN A 186 28.17 -16.73 5.31
N LYS A 187 27.51 -15.83 6.01
CA LYS A 187 26.08 -15.91 6.34
C LYS A 187 25.34 -14.71 5.78
N THR A 188 24.14 -14.97 5.32
CA THR A 188 23.22 -13.91 4.87
C THR A 188 22.28 -13.54 6.00
N PHE A 189 22.22 -12.25 6.28
CA PHE A 189 21.26 -11.66 7.21
C PHE A 189 20.30 -10.76 6.45
N ALA A 190 19.11 -10.59 6.98
CA ALA A 190 18.14 -9.63 6.46
C ALA A 190 17.58 -8.76 7.57
N LEU A 191 17.35 -7.48 7.28
CA LEU A 191 16.50 -6.64 8.13
C LEU A 191 15.06 -7.16 8.05
N LYS A 192 14.45 -7.40 9.20
CA LYS A 192 13.10 -8.01 9.26
C LYS A 192 12.07 -7.17 8.50
N PRO A 193 11.34 -7.75 7.53
CA PRO A 193 10.24 -7.08 6.84
C PRO A 193 8.93 -7.15 7.64
N MET A 194 8.86 -8.03 8.64
CA MET A 194 7.72 -8.28 9.52
C MET A 194 8.16 -8.98 10.81
N ASN A 195 7.29 -8.99 11.82
CA ASN A 195 7.61 -9.55 13.15
C ASN A 195 7.17 -11.01 13.33
N CYS A 196 6.25 -11.51 12.49
CA CYS A 196 5.60 -12.80 12.65
C CYS A 196 6.54 -13.98 12.95
N PRO A 197 7.58 -14.26 12.15
CA PRO A 197 8.47 -15.39 12.43
C PRO A 197 9.23 -15.26 13.75
N CYS A 198 9.58 -14.03 14.15
CA CYS A 198 10.28 -13.77 15.39
C CYS A 198 9.40 -14.04 16.61
N HIS A 199 8.12 -13.67 16.56
CA HIS A 199 7.16 -13.99 17.63
C HIS A 199 6.92 -15.51 17.76
N ILE A 200 6.93 -16.24 16.63
CA ILE A 200 6.86 -17.71 16.67
C ILE A 200 8.11 -18.31 17.31
N VAL A 201 9.30 -17.73 17.09
CA VAL A 201 10.52 -18.17 17.77
C VAL A 201 10.39 -17.99 19.28
N LEU A 202 9.87 -16.83 19.73
CA LEU A 202 9.61 -16.58 21.16
C LEU A 202 8.59 -17.58 21.74
N PHE A 203 7.49 -17.81 21.03
CA PHE A 203 6.47 -18.77 21.43
C PHE A 203 7.08 -20.18 21.62
N ASN A 204 7.86 -20.63 20.65
CA ASN A 204 8.49 -21.96 20.67
C ASN A 204 9.65 -22.08 21.68
N SER A 205 10.15 -20.97 22.22
CA SER A 205 11.23 -20.98 23.22
C SER A 205 10.77 -21.31 24.65
N GLN A 206 9.46 -21.38 24.86
CA GLN A 206 8.83 -21.57 26.17
C GLN A 206 7.98 -22.84 26.19
N LEU A 207 7.85 -23.45 27.38
CA LEU A 207 6.91 -24.51 27.57
C LEU A 207 5.53 -23.90 27.82
N ILE A 208 4.69 -23.91 26.81
CA ILE A 208 3.33 -23.33 26.84
C ILE A 208 2.32 -24.47 26.84
N THR A 209 1.33 -24.36 27.71
CA THR A 209 0.20 -25.31 27.83
C THR A 209 -1.09 -24.65 27.34
N TYR A 210 -2.14 -25.45 27.12
CA TYR A 210 -3.46 -24.92 26.74
C TYR A 210 -4.06 -23.97 27.80
N LYS A 211 -3.58 -24.02 29.06
CA LYS A 211 -4.01 -23.13 30.15
C LYS A 211 -3.43 -21.74 30.05
N ASP A 212 -2.35 -21.58 29.27
CA ASP A 212 -1.67 -20.31 29.06
C ASP A 212 -2.27 -19.54 27.90
N LEU A 213 -3.21 -20.16 27.18
CA LEU A 213 -3.87 -19.55 26.00
C LEU A 213 -5.16 -18.81 26.42
N PRO A 214 -5.50 -17.71 25.76
CA PRO A 214 -4.79 -17.09 24.65
C PRO A 214 -3.56 -16.30 25.13
N LEU A 215 -2.40 -16.57 24.53
CA LEU A 215 -1.17 -15.82 24.77
C LEU A 215 -1.04 -14.71 23.72
N ARG A 216 -0.84 -13.47 24.17
CA ARG A 216 -0.83 -12.29 23.32
C ARG A 216 0.52 -11.60 23.41
N TYR A 217 1.31 -11.64 22.32
CA TYR A 217 2.52 -10.85 22.21
C TYR A 217 2.24 -9.57 21.42
N SER A 218 2.75 -8.44 21.89
CA SER A 218 2.78 -7.18 21.14
C SER A 218 4.20 -6.64 21.01
N GLU A 219 4.50 -5.96 19.93
CA GLU A 219 5.80 -5.35 19.71
C GLU A 219 5.64 -4.03 18.92
N PHE A 220 6.27 -2.97 19.39
CA PHE A 220 6.59 -1.83 18.54
C PHE A 220 7.81 -2.21 17.69
N GLY A 221 7.56 -3.04 16.70
CA GLY A 221 8.58 -3.69 15.89
C GLY A 221 9.02 -2.82 14.73
N LYS A 222 10.33 -2.50 14.68
CA LYS A 222 10.90 -1.77 13.55
C LYS A 222 11.16 -2.71 12.39
N CYS A 223 10.45 -2.48 11.29
CA CYS A 223 10.52 -3.28 10.07
C CYS A 223 11.09 -2.47 8.92
N HIS A 224 11.71 -3.18 7.96
CA HIS A 224 12.29 -2.56 6.79
C HIS A 224 11.86 -3.31 5.53
N ARG A 225 11.41 -2.57 4.50
CA ARG A 225 11.03 -3.13 3.19
C ARG A 225 11.70 -2.34 2.08
N TYR A 226 12.31 -3.03 1.14
CA TYR A 226 12.88 -2.39 -0.04
C TYR A 226 11.74 -1.98 -0.99
N GLU A 227 11.20 -0.79 -0.75
CA GLU A 227 10.20 -0.19 -1.61
C GLU A 227 10.89 0.56 -2.76
N PRO A 228 10.42 0.42 -4.02
CA PRO A 228 10.96 1.18 -5.15
C PRO A 228 10.85 2.70 -4.89
N SER A 229 11.85 3.46 -5.30
CA SER A 229 11.89 4.91 -5.06
C SER A 229 10.65 5.66 -5.57
N GLY A 230 10.10 5.24 -6.72
CA GLY A 230 8.89 5.83 -7.29
C GLY A 230 7.59 5.50 -6.54
N ALA A 231 7.63 4.55 -5.59
CA ALA A 231 6.47 4.18 -4.77
C ALA A 231 6.45 4.91 -3.42
N LEU A 232 7.55 5.56 -3.03
CA LEU A 232 7.66 6.25 -1.73
C LEU A 232 6.68 7.43 -1.65
N ASN A 233 5.97 7.55 -0.52
CA ASN A 233 4.98 8.60 -0.32
C ASN A 233 4.94 9.11 1.12
N GLY A 234 5.83 10.02 1.45
CA GLY A 234 5.91 10.66 2.77
C GLY A 234 5.98 9.65 3.90
N LEU A 235 5.01 9.70 4.83
CA LEU A 235 4.86 8.74 5.93
C LEU A 235 3.98 7.53 5.57
N PHE A 236 3.25 7.57 4.44
CA PHE A 236 2.33 6.50 4.05
C PHE A 236 3.01 5.30 3.39
N ARG A 237 4.12 5.53 2.71
CA ARG A 237 4.90 4.45 2.12
C ARG A 237 6.39 4.74 2.28
N VAL A 238 6.99 3.99 3.17
CA VAL A 238 8.37 4.17 3.65
C VAL A 238 9.15 2.85 3.54
N ARG A 239 10.45 2.93 3.68
CA ARG A 239 11.33 1.74 3.72
C ARG A 239 11.58 1.27 5.15
N GLY A 240 11.63 2.18 6.11
CA GLY A 240 11.77 1.87 7.53
C GLY A 240 10.59 2.42 8.32
N PHE A 241 9.89 1.58 9.06
CA PHE A 241 8.70 1.93 9.84
C PHE A 241 8.59 1.08 11.10
N THR A 242 7.83 1.56 12.07
CA THR A 242 7.49 0.81 13.28
C THR A 242 6.04 0.39 13.22
N GLN A 243 5.78 -0.87 13.49
CA GLN A 243 4.43 -1.41 13.62
C GLN A 243 4.10 -1.62 15.09
N ASP A 244 2.89 -1.27 15.50
CA ASP A 244 2.24 -1.73 16.71
C ASP A 244 1.64 -3.13 16.47
N ASP A 245 2.51 -4.07 16.20
CA ASP A 245 2.17 -5.42 15.76
C ASP A 245 1.85 -6.34 16.93
N ALA A 246 0.95 -7.30 16.71
CA ALA A 246 0.61 -8.28 17.71
C ALA A 246 0.34 -9.66 17.10
N HIS A 247 0.70 -10.70 17.84
CA HIS A 247 0.41 -12.09 17.49
C HIS A 247 -0.25 -12.77 18.68
N ILE A 248 -1.40 -13.36 18.42
CA ILE A 248 -2.20 -14.02 19.45
C ILE A 248 -2.23 -15.51 19.16
N PHE A 249 -1.73 -16.29 20.11
CA PHE A 249 -1.73 -17.74 20.07
C PHE A 249 -2.93 -18.21 20.88
N CYS A 250 -3.88 -18.88 20.24
CA CYS A 250 -5.13 -19.30 20.87
C CYS A 250 -5.58 -20.69 20.39
N SER A 251 -6.46 -21.32 21.12
CA SER A 251 -7.14 -22.55 20.68
C SER A 251 -8.31 -22.23 19.74
N GLY A 252 -8.80 -23.26 19.02
CA GLY A 252 -9.85 -23.07 18.04
C GLY A 252 -11.16 -22.49 18.59
N ASP A 253 -11.52 -22.86 19.80
CA ASP A 253 -12.69 -22.37 20.53
C ASP A 253 -12.57 -20.90 20.97
N GLN A 254 -11.36 -20.39 21.12
CA GLN A 254 -11.08 -19.00 21.54
C GLN A 254 -11.05 -18.00 20.37
N ILE A 255 -11.02 -18.46 19.11
CA ILE A 255 -10.83 -17.59 17.94
C ILE A 255 -11.87 -16.47 17.87
N TYR A 256 -13.15 -16.79 18.06
CA TYR A 256 -14.23 -15.81 17.95
C TYR A 256 -14.05 -14.67 18.97
N ASP A 257 -13.80 -15.01 20.23
CA ASP A 257 -13.66 -14.02 21.30
C ASP A 257 -12.42 -13.15 21.09
N VAL A 258 -11.29 -13.74 20.71
CA VAL A 258 -10.04 -13.05 20.39
C VAL A 258 -10.22 -12.06 19.21
N CYS A 259 -10.90 -12.49 18.15
CA CYS A 259 -11.18 -11.60 17.01
C CYS A 259 -12.10 -10.44 17.41
N ASN A 260 -13.13 -10.70 18.21
CA ASN A 260 -14.05 -9.67 18.69
C ASN A 260 -13.34 -8.65 19.59
N GLU A 261 -12.55 -9.10 20.56
CA GLU A 261 -11.76 -8.23 21.44
C GLU A 261 -10.77 -7.36 20.64
N THR A 262 -10.08 -7.96 19.66
CA THR A 262 -9.14 -7.24 18.79
C THR A 262 -9.87 -6.19 17.96
N THR A 263 -11.05 -6.51 17.40
CA THR A 263 -11.88 -5.58 16.65
C THR A 263 -12.29 -4.40 17.52
N GLN A 264 -12.74 -4.64 18.75
CA GLN A 264 -13.09 -3.59 19.70
C GLN A 264 -11.89 -2.71 20.10
N LEU A 265 -10.69 -3.29 20.22
CA LEU A 265 -9.46 -2.53 20.45
C LEU A 265 -9.19 -1.58 19.29
N ILE A 266 -9.25 -2.08 18.05
CA ILE A 266 -9.06 -1.29 16.84
C ILE A 266 -10.07 -0.14 16.79
N GLU A 267 -11.35 -0.41 17.04
CA GLU A 267 -12.39 0.62 17.06
C GLU A 267 -12.10 1.72 18.10
N ARG A 268 -11.71 1.34 19.32
CA ARG A 268 -11.38 2.32 20.37
C ARG A 268 -10.22 3.21 19.96
N VAL A 269 -9.16 2.63 19.37
CA VAL A 269 -8.01 3.37 18.89
C VAL A 269 -8.42 4.34 17.77
N TYR A 270 -9.11 3.88 16.74
CA TYR A 270 -9.54 4.73 15.64
C TYR A 270 -10.49 5.84 16.09
N LYS A 271 -11.47 5.55 16.95
CA LYS A 271 -12.37 6.55 17.52
C LYS A 271 -11.62 7.63 18.32
N LYS A 272 -10.56 7.24 19.05
CA LYS A 272 -9.70 8.20 19.77
C LYS A 272 -9.02 9.18 18.83
N PHE A 273 -8.68 8.76 17.62
CA PHE A 273 -8.09 9.62 16.58
C PHE A 273 -9.13 10.31 15.68
N GLY A 274 -10.42 10.22 15.99
CA GLY A 274 -11.49 10.94 15.29
C GLY A 274 -12.02 10.23 14.04
N PHE A 275 -11.72 8.95 13.85
CA PHE A 275 -12.29 8.15 12.76
C PHE A 275 -13.63 7.54 13.22
N GLU A 276 -14.74 8.08 12.70
CA GLU A 276 -16.08 7.63 13.08
C GLU A 276 -16.59 6.45 12.25
N LYS A 277 -16.08 6.30 11.02
CA LYS A 277 -16.53 5.27 10.07
C LYS A 277 -15.37 4.31 9.78
N ILE A 278 -15.54 3.07 10.20
CA ILE A 278 -14.60 1.97 9.96
C ILE A 278 -15.29 0.97 9.05
N LYS A 279 -14.58 0.49 8.02
CA LYS A 279 -15.03 -0.63 7.17
C LYS A 279 -14.18 -1.84 7.50
N TYR A 280 -14.82 -2.98 7.67
CA TYR A 280 -14.21 -4.29 7.90
C TYR A 280 -14.20 -5.09 6.60
#